data_831091ba5184d1ffa76a884e21ac5fa4
#
_entry.id   831091ba5184d1ffa76a884e21ac5fa4
#
_cell.length_a   1.000
_cell.length_b   1.000
_cell.length_c   1.000
_cell.angle_alpha   90.00
_cell.angle_beta   90.00
_cell.angle_gamma   90.00
#
_symmetry.space_group_name_H-M   'P 1'
#
loop_
_entity.id
_entity.type
_entity.pdbx_description
1 polymer ?
#
loop_
_entity_poly.entity_id
_entity_poly.type
_entity_poly.pdbx_seq_one_letter_code
_entity_poly.pdbx_strand_id
1 'polypeptide(L)'
;LGWLAVPVLFFAVIGTVNGVNFTDGLDGLASSVTLIVAVFFTVVSIGMKSGIEPITGAVVGGLMGFLLFNVYPAKVFMGDTGSLALGGFVAGTAYVMQMPLFILIVGLIYLIEVLSVIIQVTYFKATHGKRIFKMAPIHHHFELCGWSETRVVAVFSVITAVMCMVALLAL
;
A
#
# COMPACT_ATOMS: atom_id res chain seq x y z
N LEU A 1 -24.52 8.00 -1.96
CA LEU A 1 -23.82 8.63 -0.80
C LEU A 1 -24.05 10.14 -0.71
N GLY A 2 -24.49 10.81 -1.81
CA GLY A 2 -24.74 12.25 -1.82
C GLY A 2 -23.53 13.05 -1.27
N TRP A 3 -23.81 14.04 -0.42
CA TRP A 3 -22.78 14.90 0.17
C TRP A 3 -21.75 14.17 1.05
N LEU A 4 -22.08 12.98 1.57
CA LEU A 4 -21.16 12.15 2.35
C LEU A 4 -20.06 11.52 1.48
N ALA A 5 -20.23 11.46 0.15
CA ALA A 5 -19.22 10.94 -0.76
C ALA A 5 -17.92 11.75 -0.68
N VAL A 6 -18.00 13.07 -0.55
CA VAL A 6 -16.82 13.95 -0.53
C VAL A 6 -15.92 13.69 0.68
N PRO A 7 -16.40 13.72 1.94
CA PRO A 7 -15.54 13.41 3.08
C PRO A 7 -15.05 11.95 3.07
N VAL A 8 -15.86 11.00 2.66
CA VAL A 8 -15.43 9.59 2.56
C VAL A 8 -14.28 9.46 1.56
N LEU A 9 -14.41 10.07 0.38
CA LEU A 9 -13.36 10.05 -0.63
C LEU A 9 -12.08 10.75 -0.13
N PHE A 10 -12.23 11.90 0.52
CA PHE A 10 -11.10 12.63 1.10
C PHE A 10 -10.30 11.75 2.08
N PHE A 11 -10.97 11.10 3.03
CA PHE A 11 -10.32 10.20 3.97
C PHE A 11 -9.73 8.95 3.30
N ALA A 12 -10.40 8.41 2.29
CA ALA A 12 -9.88 7.27 1.53
C ALA A 12 -8.57 7.62 0.79
N VAL A 13 -8.53 8.78 0.14
CA VAL A 13 -7.31 9.25 -0.55
C VAL A 13 -6.19 9.52 0.46
N ILE A 14 -6.45 10.28 1.53
CA ILE A 14 -5.43 10.57 2.54
C ILE A 14 -4.95 9.28 3.22
N GLY A 15 -5.88 8.38 3.57
CA GLY A 15 -5.54 7.09 4.17
C GLY A 15 -4.67 6.23 3.26
N THR A 16 -4.99 6.16 1.96
CA THR A 16 -4.20 5.41 0.98
C THR A 16 -2.82 6.01 0.78
N VAL A 17 -2.73 7.33 0.58
CA VAL A 17 -1.47 8.04 0.37
C VAL A 17 -0.52 7.86 1.56
N ASN A 18 -1.01 8.07 2.77
CA ASN A 18 -0.22 7.86 3.98
C ASN A 18 0.05 6.36 4.24
N GLY A 19 -0.88 5.48 3.87
CA GLY A 19 -0.67 4.03 4.00
C GLY A 19 0.50 3.53 3.16
N VAL A 20 0.61 3.97 1.91
CA VAL A 20 1.78 3.66 1.07
C VAL A 20 3.05 4.27 1.64
N ASN A 21 2.99 5.51 2.13
CA ASN A 21 4.14 6.16 2.76
C ASN A 21 4.60 5.43 4.03
N PHE A 22 3.69 5.00 4.91
CA PHE A 22 4.05 4.19 6.08
C PHE A 22 4.60 2.81 5.71
N THR A 23 4.23 2.28 4.54
CA THR A 23 4.75 1.00 4.04
C THR A 23 6.20 1.13 3.53
N ASP A 24 6.71 2.34 3.29
CA ASP A 24 8.08 2.60 2.81
C ASP A 24 9.12 2.60 3.95
N GLY A 25 8.97 1.70 4.92
CA GLY A 25 9.86 1.59 6.07
C GLY A 25 10.92 0.49 5.97
N LEU A 26 10.84 -0.40 4.97
CA LEU A 26 11.79 -1.48 4.73
C LEU A 26 12.20 -1.53 3.26
N ASP A 27 13.42 -2.01 3.00
CA ASP A 27 13.97 -2.14 1.66
C ASP A 27 13.05 -2.96 0.74
N GLY A 28 12.51 -2.31 -0.29
CA GLY A 28 11.64 -2.95 -1.28
C GLY A 28 10.20 -3.22 -0.83
N LEU A 29 9.80 -2.88 0.40
CA LEU A 29 8.46 -3.20 0.88
C LEU A 29 7.38 -2.43 0.12
N ALA A 30 7.42 -1.10 0.13
CA ALA A 30 6.45 -0.27 -0.57
C ALA A 30 6.46 -0.54 -2.09
N SER A 31 7.66 -0.69 -2.66
CA SER A 31 7.84 -0.96 -4.09
C SER A 31 7.23 -2.30 -4.51
N SER A 32 7.46 -3.38 -3.74
CA SER A 32 6.94 -4.72 -4.04
C SER A 32 5.42 -4.79 -3.90
N VAL A 33 4.88 -4.27 -2.81
CA VAL A 33 3.43 -4.23 -2.55
C VAL A 33 2.74 -3.40 -3.64
N THR A 34 3.27 -2.20 -3.94
CA THR A 34 2.67 -1.31 -4.95
C THR A 34 2.81 -1.87 -6.37
N LEU A 35 3.89 -2.59 -6.68
CA LEU A 35 4.04 -3.28 -7.96
C LEU A 35 2.90 -4.27 -8.18
N ILE A 36 2.58 -5.10 -7.19
CA ILE A 36 1.51 -6.09 -7.27
C ILE A 36 0.14 -5.41 -7.45
N VAL A 37 -0.12 -4.35 -6.71
CA VAL A 37 -1.34 -3.53 -6.85
C VAL A 37 -1.42 -2.86 -8.21
N ALA A 38 -0.30 -2.34 -8.74
CA ALA A 38 -0.25 -1.74 -10.08
C ALA A 38 -0.51 -2.78 -11.18
N VAL A 39 0.00 -4.01 -11.03
CA VAL A 39 -0.30 -5.14 -11.95
C VAL A 39 -1.79 -5.45 -11.91
N PHE A 40 -2.41 -5.53 -10.72
CA PHE A 40 -3.85 -5.73 -10.58
C PHE A 40 -4.62 -4.66 -11.37
N PHE A 41 -4.35 -3.38 -11.15
CA PHE A 41 -5.01 -2.30 -11.87
C PHE A 41 -4.75 -2.35 -13.38
N THR A 42 -3.56 -2.76 -13.82
CA THR A 42 -3.25 -2.91 -15.25
C THR A 42 -4.11 -4.01 -15.87
N VAL A 43 -4.22 -5.17 -15.23
CA VAL A 43 -5.05 -6.29 -15.71
C VAL A 43 -6.52 -5.88 -15.78
N VAL A 44 -7.03 -5.25 -14.73
CA VAL A 44 -8.43 -4.80 -14.70
C VAL A 44 -8.69 -3.70 -15.73
N SER A 45 -7.76 -2.75 -15.90
CA SER A 45 -7.90 -1.67 -16.90
C SER A 45 -8.00 -2.21 -18.32
N ILE A 46 -7.19 -3.23 -18.66
CA ILE A 46 -7.28 -3.93 -19.95
C ILE A 46 -8.65 -4.60 -20.13
N GLY A 47 -9.11 -5.33 -19.10
CA GLY A 47 -10.42 -6.01 -19.13
C GLY A 47 -11.59 -5.04 -19.30
N MET A 48 -11.55 -3.90 -18.62
CA MET A 48 -12.59 -2.87 -18.68
C MET A 48 -12.42 -1.91 -19.87
N LYS A 49 -11.31 -1.98 -20.61
CA LYS A 49 -10.95 -1.03 -21.68
C LYS A 49 -11.02 0.42 -21.21
N SER A 50 -10.46 0.70 -20.05
CA SER A 50 -10.59 1.98 -19.37
C SER A 50 -9.75 3.12 -19.98
N GLY A 51 -8.76 2.81 -20.83
CA GLY A 51 -7.87 3.76 -21.48
C GLY A 51 -6.70 4.24 -20.62
N ILE A 52 -6.58 3.75 -19.38
CA ILE A 52 -5.47 4.12 -18.46
C ILE A 52 -4.34 3.08 -18.44
N GLU A 53 -4.43 2.03 -19.28
CA GLU A 53 -3.44 0.96 -19.37
C GLU A 53 -2.00 1.48 -19.56
N PRO A 54 -1.75 2.52 -20.39
CA PRO A 54 -0.40 3.04 -20.55
C PRO A 54 0.17 3.61 -19.24
N ILE A 55 -0.67 4.26 -18.42
CA ILE A 55 -0.25 4.84 -17.14
C ILE A 55 0.06 3.73 -16.14
N THR A 56 -0.86 2.77 -15.96
CA THR A 56 -0.67 1.67 -15.02
C THR A 56 0.52 0.79 -15.42
N GLY A 57 0.65 0.49 -16.72
CA GLY A 57 1.80 -0.26 -17.26
C GLY A 57 3.13 0.48 -17.12
N ALA A 58 3.15 1.80 -17.27
CA ALA A 58 4.35 2.60 -17.03
C ALA A 58 4.80 2.55 -15.57
N VAL A 59 3.85 2.59 -14.61
CA VAL A 59 4.16 2.44 -13.18
C VAL A 59 4.69 1.03 -12.88
N VAL A 60 4.10 -0.02 -13.47
CA VAL A 60 4.61 -1.39 -13.34
C VAL A 60 6.06 -1.46 -13.82
N GLY A 61 6.35 -0.99 -15.05
CA GLY A 61 7.71 -0.99 -15.60
C GLY A 61 8.69 -0.17 -14.76
N GLY A 62 8.27 1.01 -14.30
CA GLY A 62 9.08 1.88 -13.44
C GLY A 62 9.41 1.21 -12.10
N LEU A 63 8.43 0.59 -11.43
CA LEU A 63 8.65 -0.13 -10.17
C LEU A 63 9.51 -1.38 -10.34
N MET A 64 9.36 -2.12 -11.45
CA MET A 64 10.25 -3.25 -11.76
C MET A 64 11.71 -2.79 -11.90
N GLY A 65 11.93 -1.69 -12.64
CA GLY A 65 13.26 -1.10 -12.77
C GLY A 65 13.83 -0.58 -11.44
N PHE A 66 13.00 0.08 -10.65
CA PHE A 66 13.37 0.61 -9.34
C PHE A 66 13.74 -0.50 -8.35
N LEU A 67 12.99 -1.60 -8.33
CA LEU A 67 13.24 -2.76 -7.46
C LEU A 67 14.61 -3.40 -7.68
N LEU A 68 15.21 -3.31 -8.88
CA LEU A 68 16.57 -3.81 -9.11
C LEU A 68 17.60 -3.16 -8.17
N PHE A 69 17.30 -1.98 -7.65
CA PHE A 69 18.18 -1.22 -6.77
C PHE A 69 17.60 -1.02 -5.36
N ASN A 70 16.30 -1.26 -5.17
CA ASN A 70 15.60 -1.02 -3.90
C ASN A 70 15.37 -2.30 -3.07
N VAL A 71 15.59 -3.51 -3.65
CA VAL A 71 15.55 -4.77 -2.87
C VAL A 71 16.74 -4.84 -1.89
N TYR A 72 16.50 -5.43 -0.72
CA TYR A 72 17.50 -5.59 0.33
C TYR A 72 18.80 -6.29 -0.14
N PRO A 73 19.98 -5.76 0.13
CA PRO A 73 20.24 -4.44 0.72
C PRO A 73 20.07 -3.32 -0.32
N ALA A 74 19.19 -2.37 -0.05
CA ALA A 74 18.84 -1.32 -1.00
C ALA A 74 20.01 -0.37 -1.28
N LYS A 75 20.11 0.03 -2.54
CA LYS A 75 21.10 1.03 -3.02
C LYS A 75 20.43 2.37 -3.32
N VAL A 76 19.11 2.38 -3.50
CA VAL A 76 18.31 3.57 -3.82
C VAL A 76 17.02 3.53 -3.01
N PHE A 77 16.61 4.67 -2.51
CA PHE A 77 15.40 4.85 -1.72
C PHE A 77 14.47 5.84 -2.43
N MET A 78 13.14 5.62 -2.36
CA MET A 78 12.19 6.51 -3.01
C MET A 78 11.84 7.75 -2.18
N GLY A 79 11.93 7.64 -0.86
CA GLY A 79 11.56 8.70 0.09
C GLY A 79 10.09 9.12 -0.01
N ASP A 80 9.71 10.13 0.77
CA ASP A 80 8.33 10.61 0.84
C ASP A 80 7.78 11.06 -0.53
N THR A 81 8.62 11.65 -1.38
CA THR A 81 8.19 12.08 -2.71
C THR A 81 7.71 10.90 -3.55
N GLY A 82 8.45 9.78 -3.52
CA GLY A 82 8.08 8.58 -4.27
C GLY A 82 6.91 7.84 -3.63
N SER A 83 6.94 7.59 -2.33
CA SER A 83 5.91 6.82 -1.64
C SER A 83 4.55 7.53 -1.63
N LEU A 84 4.52 8.85 -1.42
CA LEU A 84 3.29 9.65 -1.52
C LEU A 84 2.76 9.69 -2.95
N ALA A 85 3.65 9.80 -3.96
CA ALA A 85 3.24 9.74 -5.37
C ALA A 85 2.62 8.39 -5.73
N LEU A 86 3.20 7.27 -5.26
CA LEU A 86 2.64 5.93 -5.45
C LEU A 86 1.28 5.77 -4.74
N GLY A 87 1.12 6.32 -3.55
CA GLY A 87 -0.17 6.35 -2.85
C GLY A 87 -1.23 7.14 -3.62
N GLY A 88 -0.83 8.29 -4.20
CA GLY A 88 -1.67 9.08 -5.10
C GLY A 88 -2.05 8.31 -6.38
N PHE A 89 -1.11 7.56 -6.95
CA PHE A 89 -1.37 6.66 -8.08
C PHE A 89 -2.42 5.60 -7.73
N VAL A 90 -2.27 4.88 -6.61
CA VAL A 90 -3.22 3.84 -6.18
C VAL A 90 -4.61 4.42 -5.98
N ALA A 91 -4.72 5.51 -5.21
CA ALA A 91 -6.00 6.17 -4.94
C ALA A 91 -6.64 6.74 -6.22
N GLY A 92 -5.85 7.44 -7.04
CA GLY A 92 -6.32 8.05 -8.28
C GLY A 92 -6.78 7.02 -9.32
N THR A 93 -6.03 5.93 -9.49
CA THR A 93 -6.39 4.83 -10.40
C THR A 93 -7.70 4.17 -9.97
N ALA A 94 -7.85 3.83 -8.70
CA ALA A 94 -9.09 3.23 -8.19
C ALA A 94 -10.29 4.17 -8.36
N TYR A 95 -10.09 5.47 -8.20
CA TYR A 95 -11.14 6.45 -8.40
C TYR A 95 -11.54 6.59 -9.87
N VAL A 96 -10.56 6.73 -10.77
CA VAL A 96 -10.79 6.84 -12.23
C VAL A 96 -11.51 5.60 -12.76
N MET A 97 -11.15 4.41 -12.26
CA MET A 97 -11.81 3.15 -12.61
C MET A 97 -13.16 2.94 -11.90
N GLN A 98 -13.62 3.89 -11.09
CA GLN A 98 -14.85 3.80 -10.30
C GLN A 98 -14.87 2.62 -9.31
N MET A 99 -13.71 2.23 -8.82
CA MET A 99 -13.51 1.08 -7.94
C MET A 99 -12.87 1.46 -6.58
N PRO A 100 -13.29 2.58 -5.91
CA PRO A 100 -12.61 3.05 -4.70
C PRO A 100 -12.66 2.05 -3.54
N LEU A 101 -13.71 1.21 -3.45
CA LEU A 101 -13.82 0.22 -2.39
C LEU A 101 -12.84 -0.95 -2.57
N PHE A 102 -12.35 -1.21 -3.77
CA PHE A 102 -11.35 -2.24 -4.02
C PHE A 102 -10.02 -1.94 -3.34
N ILE A 103 -9.72 -0.65 -3.03
CA ILE A 103 -8.52 -0.29 -2.25
C ILE A 103 -8.50 -1.00 -0.89
N LEU A 104 -9.65 -1.23 -0.26
CA LEU A 104 -9.74 -1.93 1.03
C LEU A 104 -9.29 -3.40 0.92
N ILE A 105 -9.39 -3.98 -0.27
CA ILE A 105 -8.99 -5.36 -0.55
C ILE A 105 -7.54 -5.38 -1.03
N VAL A 106 -7.26 -4.75 -2.18
CA VAL A 106 -5.92 -4.80 -2.80
C VAL A 106 -4.87 -4.02 -2.01
N GLY A 107 -5.30 -2.98 -1.28
CA GLY A 107 -4.47 -2.15 -0.42
C GLY A 107 -4.52 -2.56 1.06
N LEU A 108 -4.89 -3.81 1.38
CA LEU A 108 -5.01 -4.29 2.76
C LEU A 108 -3.74 -4.03 3.58
N ILE A 109 -2.56 -4.21 2.99
CA ILE A 109 -1.29 -3.93 3.68
C ILE A 109 -1.20 -2.45 4.07
N TYR A 110 -1.50 -1.52 3.16
CA TYR A 110 -1.49 -0.09 3.47
C TYR A 110 -2.47 0.27 4.60
N LEU A 111 -3.65 -0.37 4.58
CA LEU A 111 -4.66 -0.18 5.63
C LEU A 111 -4.14 -0.68 6.99
N ILE A 112 -3.53 -1.86 7.03
CA ILE A 112 -2.97 -2.43 8.27
C ILE A 112 -1.84 -1.55 8.81
N GLU A 113 -0.97 -1.01 7.94
CA GLU A 113 0.11 -0.09 8.34
C GLU A 113 -0.47 1.16 9.01
N VAL A 114 -1.43 1.84 8.36
CA VAL A 114 -2.08 3.03 8.93
C VAL A 114 -2.79 2.70 10.24
N LEU A 115 -3.61 1.64 10.26
CA LEU A 115 -4.37 1.25 11.45
C LEU A 115 -3.46 0.91 12.62
N SER A 116 -2.32 0.25 12.36
CA SER A 116 -1.36 -0.07 13.42
C SER A 116 -0.81 1.19 14.10
N VAL A 117 -0.52 2.24 13.31
CA VAL A 117 -0.08 3.53 13.85
C VAL A 117 -1.18 4.22 14.64
N ILE A 118 -2.40 4.28 14.08
CA ILE A 118 -3.55 4.92 14.75
C ILE A 118 -3.83 4.23 16.09
N ILE A 119 -3.91 2.90 16.10
CA ILE A 119 -4.17 2.10 17.30
C ILE A 119 -3.05 2.31 18.32
N GLN A 120 -1.80 2.21 17.89
CA GLN A 120 -0.65 2.38 18.79
C GLN A 120 -0.63 3.76 19.43
N VAL A 121 -0.78 4.82 18.66
CA VAL A 121 -0.72 6.20 19.14
C VAL A 121 -1.90 6.52 20.07
N THR A 122 -3.10 6.09 19.69
CA THR A 122 -4.31 6.31 20.50
C THR A 122 -4.21 5.58 21.85
N TYR A 123 -3.82 4.31 21.82
CA TYR A 123 -3.66 3.51 23.02
C TYR A 123 -2.53 4.04 23.91
N PHE A 124 -1.40 4.40 23.33
CA PHE A 124 -0.26 4.97 24.07
C PHE A 124 -0.65 6.25 24.83
N LYS A 125 -1.39 7.14 24.17
CA LYS A 125 -1.88 8.38 24.80
C LYS A 125 -2.90 8.09 25.88
N ALA A 126 -3.88 7.19 25.62
CA ALA A 126 -4.93 6.86 26.56
C ALA A 126 -4.43 6.11 27.82
N THR A 127 -3.34 5.37 27.70
CA THR A 127 -2.79 4.53 28.79
C THR A 127 -1.51 5.09 29.42
N HIS A 128 -1.16 6.34 29.11
CA HIS A 128 0.03 7.01 29.64
C HIS A 128 1.33 6.23 29.40
N GLY A 129 1.51 5.69 28.18
CA GLY A 129 2.78 5.10 27.76
C GLY A 129 2.78 3.59 27.53
N LYS A 130 1.66 2.87 27.68
CA LYS A 130 1.59 1.45 27.34
C LYS A 130 1.51 1.26 25.83
N ARG A 131 2.11 0.17 25.33
CA ARG A 131 2.15 -0.16 23.90
C ARG A 131 1.38 -1.44 23.64
N ILE A 132 0.62 -1.50 22.52
CA ILE A 132 0.00 -2.72 21.99
C ILE A 132 1.04 -3.47 21.15
N PHE A 133 1.63 -2.78 20.17
CA PHE A 133 2.70 -3.32 19.33
C PHE A 133 4.06 -2.94 19.91
N LYS A 134 5.09 -3.76 19.69
CA LYS A 134 6.46 -3.41 20.05
C LYS A 134 6.88 -2.09 19.41
N MET A 135 6.48 -1.91 18.13
CA MET A 135 6.66 -0.68 17.37
C MET A 135 5.55 -0.58 16.32
N ALA A 136 5.24 0.62 15.86
CA ALA A 136 4.38 0.91 14.71
C ALA A 136 5.13 1.85 13.76
N PRO A 137 4.93 1.73 12.45
CA PRO A 137 4.03 0.83 11.74
C PRO A 137 4.28 -0.67 11.97
N ILE A 138 3.33 -1.55 11.53
CA ILE A 138 3.31 -2.97 11.95
C ILE A 138 4.50 -3.79 11.43
N HIS A 139 5.11 -3.43 10.30
CA HIS A 139 6.30 -4.10 9.79
C HIS A 139 7.45 -4.08 10.81
N HIS A 140 7.66 -2.97 11.51
CA HIS A 140 8.68 -2.88 12.57
C HIS A 140 8.35 -3.75 13.80
N HIS A 141 7.05 -4.00 14.07
CA HIS A 141 6.68 -4.96 15.10
C HIS A 141 7.20 -6.37 14.77
N PHE A 142 7.07 -6.81 13.51
CA PHE A 142 7.55 -8.11 13.09
C PHE A 142 9.09 -8.22 13.13
N GLU A 143 9.82 -7.16 12.73
CA GLU A 143 11.28 -7.10 12.88
C GLU A 143 11.69 -7.29 14.36
N LEU A 144 11.05 -6.55 15.27
CA LEU A 144 11.29 -6.67 16.71
C LEU A 144 10.81 -8.01 17.29
N CYS A 145 10.01 -8.78 16.56
CA CYS A 145 9.66 -10.16 16.86
C CYS A 145 10.68 -11.17 16.30
N GLY A 146 11.75 -10.70 15.61
CA GLY A 146 12.83 -11.55 15.10
C GLY A 146 12.66 -11.98 13.63
N TRP A 147 11.75 -11.36 12.87
CA TRP A 147 11.68 -11.60 11.44
C TRP A 147 12.77 -10.81 10.72
N SER A 148 13.38 -11.42 9.70
CA SER A 148 14.24 -10.67 8.79
C SER A 148 13.39 -9.73 7.93
N GLU A 149 13.99 -8.62 7.53
CA GLU A 149 13.39 -7.63 6.64
C GLU A 149 12.84 -8.29 5.35
N THR A 150 13.66 -9.12 4.72
CA THR A 150 13.26 -9.88 3.52
C THR A 150 12.05 -10.80 3.76
N ARG A 151 11.92 -11.36 4.97
CA ARG A 151 10.75 -12.17 5.34
C ARG A 151 9.50 -11.32 5.46
N VAL A 152 9.58 -10.15 6.07
CA VAL A 152 8.45 -9.22 6.18
C VAL A 152 7.97 -8.82 4.78
N VAL A 153 8.91 -8.39 3.91
CA VAL A 153 8.62 -8.01 2.53
C VAL A 153 7.96 -9.15 1.76
N ALA A 154 8.51 -10.37 1.84
CA ALA A 154 7.95 -11.53 1.15
C ALA A 154 6.53 -11.85 1.62
N VAL A 155 6.28 -11.90 2.93
CA VAL A 155 4.96 -12.22 3.49
C VAL A 155 3.93 -11.15 3.10
N PHE A 156 4.27 -9.86 3.21
CA PHE A 156 3.37 -8.77 2.84
C PHE A 156 3.06 -8.76 1.34
N SER A 157 4.06 -9.06 0.49
CA SER A 157 3.87 -9.21 -0.95
C SER A 157 2.94 -10.39 -1.29
N VAL A 158 3.11 -11.54 -0.62
CA VAL A 158 2.23 -12.70 -0.81
C VAL A 158 0.80 -12.39 -0.38
N ILE A 159 0.61 -11.75 0.77
CA ILE A 159 -0.72 -11.31 1.22
C ILE A 159 -1.35 -10.38 0.17
N THR A 160 -0.60 -9.40 -0.32
CA THR A 160 -1.09 -8.47 -1.35
C THR A 160 -1.49 -9.21 -2.62
N ALA A 161 -0.67 -10.17 -3.09
CA ALA A 161 -0.98 -10.97 -4.27
C ALA A 161 -2.27 -11.79 -4.09
N VAL A 162 -2.43 -12.44 -2.94
CA VAL A 162 -3.66 -13.18 -2.60
C VAL A 162 -4.86 -12.25 -2.59
N MET A 163 -4.75 -11.06 -1.98
CA MET A 163 -5.85 -10.10 -1.93
C MET A 163 -6.21 -9.54 -3.33
N CYS A 164 -5.21 -9.33 -4.19
CA CYS A 164 -5.46 -8.97 -5.59
C CYS A 164 -6.18 -10.09 -6.36
N MET A 165 -5.83 -11.36 -6.12
CA MET A 165 -6.55 -12.51 -6.70
C MET A 165 -8.00 -12.58 -6.21
N VAL A 166 -8.24 -12.37 -4.91
CA VAL A 166 -9.60 -12.30 -4.34
C VAL A 166 -10.39 -11.15 -4.98
N ALA A 167 -9.75 -9.99 -5.15
CA ALA A 167 -10.38 -8.84 -5.80
C ALA A 167 -10.74 -9.12 -7.27
N LEU A 168 -9.90 -9.85 -8.03
CA LEU A 168 -10.20 -10.26 -9.39
C LEU A 168 -11.39 -11.23 -9.48
N LEU A 169 -11.59 -12.08 -8.47
CA LEU A 169 -12.73 -12.99 -8.40
C LEU A 169 -14.05 -12.28 -8.03
N ALA A 170 -13.97 -11.07 -7.48
CA ALA A 170 -15.12 -10.26 -7.07
C ALA A 170 -15.60 -9.28 -8.17
N LEU A 171 -14.88 -9.22 -9.31
CA LEU A 171 -15.22 -8.41 -10.50
C LEU A 171 -16.10 -9.18 -11.46
#